data_6ba4112615c07de6ed6b637d6058ce8b
#
_entry.id   6ba4112615c07de6ed6b637d6058ce8b
#
_cell.length_a   1.000
_cell.length_b   1.000
_cell.length_c   1.000
_cell.angle_alpha   90.00
_cell.angle_beta   90.00
_cell.angle_gamma   90.00
#
_symmetry.space_group_name_H-M   'P 1'
#
loop_
_entity.id
_entity.type
_entity.pdbx_description
1 polymer ?
#
loop_
_entity_poly.entity_id
_entity_poly.type
_entity_poly.pdbx_seq_one_letter_code
_entity_poly.pdbx_strand_id
1 'polypeptide(L)'
;MGCIRQPPPLDATLAALDYAYPWSALISAYKFGEQPGWAPFFADLLLRAPGVRQAFENLQADDLILPVPLSKERLQTRGFNQAWLLARELARQAGSAASTDSGLLLRVKNTRPQTELKREERLTNVKGAFQIDPLRATAVKGRRIVLIDDVMTSGASLFTAAEALRAAGAAHITGVVLARTPL
;
A
#
# COMPACT_ATOMS: atom_id res chain seq x y z
N MET A 1 22.80 -7.64 11.24
CA MET A 1 22.92 -6.72 10.07
C MET A 1 22.79 -7.55 8.80
N GLY A 2 21.57 -7.61 8.21
CA GLY A 2 21.38 -8.24 6.91
C GLY A 2 21.82 -7.29 5.83
N CYS A 3 22.85 -7.62 5.07
CA CYS A 3 23.22 -6.85 3.88
C CYS A 3 22.03 -6.79 2.93
N ILE A 4 21.47 -5.62 2.73
CA ILE A 4 20.51 -5.35 1.67
C ILE A 4 21.31 -5.41 0.37
N ARG A 5 21.31 -6.55 -0.30
CA ARG A 5 22.03 -6.75 -1.57
C ARG A 5 21.44 -5.94 -2.74
N GLN A 6 20.22 -5.45 -2.59
CA GLN A 6 19.58 -4.54 -3.54
C GLN A 6 18.73 -3.52 -2.75
N PRO A 7 18.77 -2.23 -3.11
CA PRO A 7 17.90 -1.24 -2.49
C PRO A 7 16.42 -1.62 -2.75
N PRO A 8 15.52 -1.34 -1.81
CA PRO A 8 14.10 -1.57 -2.01
C PRO A 8 13.60 -0.74 -3.20
N PRO A 9 12.57 -1.21 -3.94
CA PRO A 9 12.04 -0.51 -5.13
C PRO A 9 11.27 0.77 -4.80
N LEU A 10 11.20 1.14 -3.52
CA LEU A 10 10.58 2.34 -2.98
C LEU A 10 11.64 3.40 -2.67
N ASP A 11 11.35 4.67 -2.95
CA ASP A 11 12.22 5.79 -2.57
C ASP A 11 12.09 6.12 -1.08
N ALA A 12 10.87 5.93 -0.54
CA ALA A 12 10.60 6.11 0.88
C ALA A 12 9.49 5.15 1.36
N THR A 13 9.49 4.85 2.65
CA THR A 13 8.39 4.13 3.31
C THR A 13 8.06 4.84 4.61
N LEU A 14 6.80 5.24 4.77
CA LEU A 14 6.26 5.96 5.92
C LEU A 14 5.25 5.06 6.63
N ALA A 15 5.29 5.06 7.96
CA ALA A 15 4.37 4.30 8.80
C ALA A 15 3.98 5.15 10.01
N ALA A 16 2.72 5.05 10.43
CA ALA A 16 2.24 5.75 11.62
C ALA A 16 2.49 4.97 12.91
N LEU A 17 2.38 3.64 12.86
CA LEU A 17 2.30 2.80 14.04
C LEU A 17 3.25 1.60 13.94
N ASP A 18 3.63 1.07 15.10
CA ASP A 18 4.10 -0.30 15.22
C ASP A 18 2.93 -1.28 15.22
N TYR A 19 3.05 -2.39 14.46
CA TYR A 19 2.04 -3.44 14.43
C TYR A 19 2.12 -4.30 15.70
N ALA A 20 1.71 -3.70 16.82
CA ALA A 20 1.71 -4.28 18.15
C ALA A 20 0.40 -3.91 18.87
N TYR A 21 0.14 -4.52 20.03
CA TYR A 21 -0.99 -4.12 20.88
C TYR A 21 -0.83 -2.66 21.33
N PRO A 22 -1.89 -1.84 21.37
CA PRO A 22 -3.30 -2.17 21.08
C PRO A 22 -3.68 -2.10 19.58
N TRP A 23 -2.83 -1.53 18.75
CA TRP A 23 -3.14 -1.21 17.34
C TRP A 23 -3.40 -2.45 16.47
N SER A 24 -2.71 -3.54 16.75
CA SER A 24 -2.91 -4.80 16.01
C SER A 24 -4.35 -5.32 16.14
N ALA A 25 -4.99 -5.16 17.30
CA ALA A 25 -6.38 -5.55 17.51
C ALA A 25 -7.35 -4.67 16.72
N LEU A 26 -7.15 -3.33 16.74
CA LEU A 26 -7.99 -2.39 15.98
C LEU A 26 -7.83 -2.58 14.45
N ILE A 27 -6.60 -2.78 13.98
CA ILE A 27 -6.33 -3.05 12.57
C ILE A 27 -6.95 -4.40 12.15
N SER A 28 -6.93 -5.39 13.04
CA SER A 28 -7.61 -6.67 12.77
C SER A 28 -9.13 -6.49 12.68
N ALA A 29 -9.74 -5.72 13.57
CA ALA A 29 -11.16 -5.39 13.50
C ALA A 29 -11.51 -4.64 12.21
N TYR A 30 -10.68 -3.69 11.78
CA TYR A 30 -10.82 -2.99 10.51
C TYR A 30 -10.76 -3.95 9.30
N LYS A 31 -9.89 -4.98 9.35
CA LYS A 31 -9.73 -5.96 8.27
C LYS A 31 -10.85 -7.00 8.20
N PHE A 32 -11.29 -7.48 9.35
CA PHE A 32 -12.11 -8.69 9.45
C PHE A 32 -13.44 -8.47 10.18
N GLY A 33 -13.60 -7.33 10.85
CA GLY A 33 -14.79 -6.98 11.63
C GLY A 33 -15.86 -6.23 10.85
N GLU A 34 -15.79 -6.20 9.52
CA GLU A 34 -16.74 -5.45 8.66
C GLU A 34 -16.94 -3.99 9.08
N GLN A 35 -15.86 -3.35 9.56
CA GLN A 35 -15.91 -1.98 10.08
C GLN A 35 -15.14 -0.98 9.19
N PRO A 36 -15.59 -0.72 7.95
CA PRO A 36 -14.94 0.23 7.04
C PRO A 36 -14.91 1.66 7.59
N GLY A 37 -15.79 1.98 8.55
CA GLY A 37 -15.89 3.27 9.22
C GLY A 37 -14.63 3.71 9.99
N TRP A 38 -13.66 2.83 10.22
CA TRP A 38 -12.36 3.19 10.80
C TRP A 38 -11.43 3.95 9.84
N ALA A 39 -11.70 3.93 8.54
CA ALA A 39 -10.82 4.55 7.55
C ALA A 39 -10.56 6.04 7.80
N PRO A 40 -11.54 6.90 8.14
CA PRO A 40 -11.28 8.31 8.43
C PRO A 40 -10.37 8.52 9.65
N PHE A 41 -10.56 7.74 10.71
CA PHE A 41 -9.72 7.80 11.91
C PHE A 41 -8.28 7.39 11.62
N PHE A 42 -8.09 6.28 10.90
CA PHE A 42 -6.75 5.82 10.54
C PHE A 42 -6.05 6.75 9.54
N ALA A 43 -6.79 7.41 8.67
CA ALA A 43 -6.24 8.41 7.77
C ALA A 43 -5.76 9.67 8.53
N ASP A 44 -6.53 10.17 9.49
CA ASP A 44 -6.10 11.28 10.37
C ASP A 44 -4.84 10.91 11.15
N LEU A 45 -4.79 9.71 11.72
CA LEU A 45 -3.63 9.21 12.44
C LEU A 45 -2.38 9.12 11.53
N LEU A 46 -2.54 8.62 10.31
CA LEU A 46 -1.48 8.58 9.30
C LEU A 46 -0.97 9.98 8.94
N LEU A 47 -1.86 10.93 8.71
CA LEU A 47 -1.49 12.30 8.34
C LEU A 47 -0.73 13.05 9.44
N ARG A 48 -0.83 12.60 10.69
CA ARG A 48 -0.05 13.11 11.83
C ARG A 48 1.35 12.49 11.91
N ALA A 49 1.58 11.37 11.24
CA ALA A 49 2.89 10.73 11.23
C ALA A 49 3.91 11.55 10.42
N PRO A 50 5.18 11.60 10.83
CA PRO A 50 6.21 12.39 10.17
C PRO A 50 6.32 12.08 8.67
N GLY A 51 6.28 13.14 7.84
CA GLY A 51 6.45 13.07 6.40
C GLY A 51 5.21 12.61 5.61
N VAL A 52 4.18 12.02 6.26
CA VAL A 52 3.01 11.50 5.53
C VAL A 52 2.23 12.64 4.87
N ARG A 53 1.83 13.66 5.62
CA ARG A 53 1.10 14.81 5.05
C ARG A 53 1.87 15.44 3.88
N GLN A 54 3.17 15.66 4.07
CA GLN A 54 4.02 16.25 3.03
C GLN A 54 4.09 15.37 1.76
N ALA A 55 4.07 14.04 1.90
CA ALA A 55 4.07 13.13 0.76
C ALA A 55 2.83 13.32 -0.14
N PHE A 56 1.67 13.67 0.43
CA PHE A 56 0.45 13.97 -0.32
C PHE A 56 0.42 15.41 -0.87
N GLU A 57 0.90 16.38 -0.10
CA GLU A 57 0.95 17.80 -0.52
C GLU A 57 1.93 18.00 -1.69
N ASN A 58 2.98 17.19 -1.78
CA ASN A 58 3.95 17.24 -2.87
C ASN A 58 3.47 16.63 -4.19
N LEU A 59 2.29 15.99 -4.22
CA LEU A 59 1.73 15.40 -5.43
C LEU A 59 1.08 16.49 -6.32
N GLN A 60 1.28 16.35 -7.62
CA GLN A 60 0.64 17.16 -8.63
C GLN A 60 -0.64 16.48 -9.15
N ALA A 61 -1.45 17.18 -9.93
CA ALA A 61 -2.72 16.68 -10.45
C ALA A 61 -2.58 15.42 -11.34
N ASP A 62 -1.44 15.24 -11.95
CA ASP A 62 -1.14 14.10 -12.81
C ASP A 62 -0.41 12.96 -12.09
N ASP A 63 -0.05 13.12 -10.81
CA ASP A 63 0.48 12.06 -9.95
C ASP A 63 -0.63 11.13 -9.44
N LEU A 64 -0.26 10.03 -8.80
CA LEU A 64 -1.20 8.96 -8.49
C LEU A 64 -1.12 8.52 -7.01
N ILE A 65 -2.28 8.22 -6.46
CA ILE A 65 -2.42 7.55 -5.16
C ILE A 65 -3.05 6.18 -5.42
N LEU A 66 -2.30 5.11 -5.20
CA LEU A 66 -2.69 3.75 -5.53
C LEU A 66 -2.76 2.87 -4.28
N PRO A 67 -3.85 2.13 -4.06
CA PRO A 67 -3.89 1.10 -3.04
C PRO A 67 -3.19 -0.16 -3.51
N VAL A 68 -2.54 -0.89 -2.61
CA VAL A 68 -2.15 -2.27 -2.87
C VAL A 68 -3.42 -3.12 -3.02
N PRO A 69 -3.62 -3.80 -4.17
CA PRO A 69 -4.84 -4.55 -4.42
C PRO A 69 -4.87 -5.88 -3.64
N LEU A 70 -6.05 -6.23 -3.16
CA LEU A 70 -6.34 -7.55 -2.61
C LEU A 70 -6.47 -8.61 -3.72
N SER A 71 -6.29 -9.88 -3.37
CA SER A 71 -6.74 -10.96 -4.26
C SER A 71 -8.27 -10.96 -4.35
N LYS A 72 -8.78 -11.51 -5.46
CA LYS A 72 -10.23 -11.59 -5.71
C LYS A 72 -10.96 -12.29 -4.56
N GLU A 73 -10.42 -13.39 -4.06
CA GLU A 73 -11.02 -14.13 -2.94
C GLU A 73 -11.06 -13.29 -1.66
N ARG A 74 -9.96 -12.57 -1.34
CA ARG A 74 -9.95 -11.71 -0.15
C ARG A 74 -10.92 -10.54 -0.28
N LEU A 75 -11.05 -9.99 -1.47
CA LEU A 75 -12.02 -8.92 -1.71
C LEU A 75 -13.45 -9.44 -1.56
N GLN A 76 -13.76 -10.64 -2.08
CA GLN A 76 -15.05 -11.28 -1.92
C GLN A 76 -15.37 -11.60 -0.45
N THR A 77 -14.40 -12.12 0.31
CA THR A 77 -14.59 -12.47 1.72
C THR A 77 -14.72 -11.24 2.62
N ARG A 78 -13.99 -10.14 2.32
CA ARG A 78 -13.97 -8.93 3.16
C ARG A 78 -15.00 -7.88 2.74
N GLY A 79 -15.50 -7.95 1.50
CA GLY A 79 -16.41 -6.97 0.92
C GLY A 79 -15.74 -5.65 0.48
N PHE A 80 -14.53 -5.34 0.96
CA PHE A 80 -13.83 -4.09 0.64
C PHE A 80 -12.29 -4.25 0.72
N ASN A 81 -11.59 -3.30 0.09
CA ASN A 81 -10.13 -3.17 0.20
C ASN A 81 -9.80 -2.04 1.19
N GLN A 82 -9.15 -2.39 2.30
CA GLN A 82 -8.75 -1.46 3.36
C GLN A 82 -7.81 -0.38 2.86
N ALA A 83 -6.83 -0.76 2.03
CA ALA A 83 -5.88 0.17 1.43
C ALA A 83 -6.58 1.18 0.51
N TRP A 84 -7.65 0.78 -0.19
CA TRP A 84 -8.47 1.69 -1.00
C TRP A 84 -9.21 2.71 -0.15
N LEU A 85 -9.85 2.28 0.93
CA LEU A 85 -10.55 3.19 1.83
C LEU A 85 -9.58 4.19 2.47
N LEU A 86 -8.39 3.73 2.91
CA LEU A 86 -7.34 4.61 3.41
C LEU A 86 -6.85 5.59 2.34
N ALA A 87 -6.60 5.14 1.12
CA ALA A 87 -6.13 5.99 0.02
C ALA A 87 -7.10 7.14 -0.25
N ARG A 88 -8.40 6.85 -0.33
CA ARG A 88 -9.45 7.86 -0.53
C ARG A 88 -9.52 8.86 0.61
N GLU A 89 -9.50 8.39 1.84
CA GLU A 89 -9.57 9.25 3.01
C GLU A 89 -8.31 10.11 3.17
N LEU A 90 -7.13 9.56 2.94
CA LEU A 90 -5.87 10.31 2.95
C LEU A 90 -5.87 11.41 1.90
N ALA A 91 -6.23 11.10 0.66
CA ALA A 91 -6.32 12.09 -0.41
C ALA A 91 -7.29 13.24 -0.05
N ARG A 92 -8.48 12.89 0.44
CA ARG A 92 -9.50 13.85 0.85
C ARG A 92 -9.05 14.74 2.01
N GLN A 93 -8.50 14.14 3.08
CA GLN A 93 -8.11 14.88 4.29
C GLN A 93 -6.81 15.68 4.10
N ALA A 94 -5.92 15.24 3.22
CA ALA A 94 -4.72 15.99 2.84
C ALA A 94 -5.01 17.10 1.81
N GLY A 95 -6.19 17.11 1.19
CA GLY A 95 -6.47 18.02 0.08
C GLY A 95 -5.57 17.79 -1.13
N SER A 96 -5.17 16.53 -1.38
CA SER A 96 -4.23 16.20 -2.46
C SER A 96 -4.80 16.50 -3.85
N ALA A 97 -3.98 17.08 -4.73
CA ALA A 97 -4.34 17.33 -6.13
C ALA A 97 -4.33 16.03 -6.96
N ALA A 98 -3.58 15.01 -6.53
CA ALA A 98 -3.44 13.75 -7.25
C ALA A 98 -4.70 12.91 -7.21
N SER A 99 -4.93 12.13 -8.27
CA SER A 99 -6.07 11.23 -8.35
C SER A 99 -5.82 9.90 -7.62
N THR A 100 -6.88 9.35 -7.01
CA THR A 100 -6.86 7.99 -6.46
C THR A 100 -7.40 7.00 -7.49
N ASP A 101 -6.70 5.86 -7.67
CA ASP A 101 -7.10 4.84 -8.64
C ASP A 101 -6.91 3.43 -8.09
N SER A 102 -7.99 2.68 -7.97
CA SER A 102 -7.96 1.29 -7.48
C SER A 102 -7.87 0.24 -8.58
N GLY A 103 -7.97 0.65 -9.85
CA GLY A 103 -7.99 -0.25 -11.01
C GLY A 103 -6.71 -0.25 -11.84
N LEU A 104 -5.77 0.67 -11.58
CA LEU A 104 -4.55 0.77 -12.37
C LEU A 104 -3.52 -0.31 -12.00
N LEU A 105 -3.36 -0.59 -10.71
CA LEU A 105 -2.53 -1.68 -10.20
C LEU A 105 -3.39 -2.90 -9.95
N LEU A 106 -3.13 -3.99 -10.65
CA LEU A 106 -3.89 -5.23 -10.61
C LEU A 106 -3.14 -6.31 -9.85
N ARG A 107 -3.86 -7.15 -9.11
CA ARG A 107 -3.32 -8.39 -8.56
C ARG A 107 -3.71 -9.56 -9.44
N VAL A 108 -2.73 -10.13 -10.14
CA VAL A 108 -2.94 -11.17 -11.16
C VAL A 108 -2.68 -12.60 -10.65
N LYS A 109 -2.12 -12.76 -9.45
CA LYS A 109 -1.92 -14.08 -8.82
C LYS A 109 -2.64 -14.18 -7.49
N ASN A 110 -3.33 -15.29 -7.30
CA ASN A 110 -3.78 -15.73 -5.99
C ASN A 110 -2.58 -16.29 -5.23
N THR A 111 -2.24 -15.67 -4.13
CA THR A 111 -1.12 -16.08 -3.27
C THR A 111 -1.65 -16.58 -1.94
N ARG A 112 -1.02 -17.60 -1.35
CA ARG A 112 -1.40 -18.11 -0.02
C ARG A 112 -1.45 -16.97 1.01
N PRO A 113 -2.32 -17.05 2.04
CA PRO A 113 -2.35 -16.06 3.11
C PRO A 113 -0.96 -15.87 3.72
N GLN A 114 -0.50 -14.62 3.81
CA GLN A 114 0.85 -14.32 4.34
C GLN A 114 0.98 -14.69 5.83
N THR A 115 -0.14 -14.81 6.55
CA THR A 115 -0.20 -15.27 7.95
C THR A 115 0.24 -16.71 8.13
N GLU A 116 0.14 -17.54 7.08
CA GLU A 116 0.48 -18.96 7.09
C GLU A 116 1.93 -19.23 6.63
N LEU A 117 2.68 -18.21 6.21
CA LEU A 117 3.99 -18.35 5.60
C LEU A 117 5.10 -17.77 6.48
N LYS A 118 6.28 -18.42 6.43
CA LYS A 118 7.52 -17.87 7.00
C LYS A 118 7.98 -16.64 6.22
N ARG A 119 8.83 -15.80 6.83
CA ARG A 119 9.28 -14.53 6.25
C ARG A 119 9.85 -14.67 4.83
N GLU A 120 10.69 -15.67 4.60
CA GLU A 120 11.32 -15.94 3.29
C GLU A 120 10.31 -16.39 2.23
N GLU A 121 9.36 -17.23 2.64
CA GLU A 121 8.28 -17.71 1.76
C GLU A 121 7.35 -16.58 1.33
N ARG A 122 7.17 -15.53 2.17
CA ARG A 122 6.33 -14.37 1.83
C ARG A 122 6.88 -13.59 0.65
N LEU A 123 8.20 -13.45 0.54
CA LEU A 123 8.85 -12.75 -0.59
C LEU A 123 8.66 -13.50 -1.90
N THR A 124 8.81 -14.83 -1.87
CA THR A 124 8.67 -15.67 -3.06
C THR A 124 7.20 -15.81 -3.49
N ASN A 125 6.29 -15.89 -2.51
CA ASN A 125 4.85 -16.10 -2.74
C ASN A 125 4.20 -14.95 -3.53
N VAL A 126 4.67 -13.71 -3.36
CA VAL A 126 4.10 -12.53 -4.05
C VAL A 126 4.86 -12.12 -5.30
N LYS A 127 5.95 -12.79 -5.67
CA LYS A 127 6.74 -12.45 -6.85
C LYS A 127 5.88 -12.52 -8.13
N GLY A 128 5.82 -11.39 -8.86
CA GLY A 128 4.98 -11.24 -10.05
C GLY A 128 3.48 -11.33 -9.78
N ALA A 129 3.04 -11.03 -8.54
CA ALA A 129 1.62 -11.02 -8.20
C ALA A 129 0.91 -9.75 -8.66
N PHE A 130 1.64 -8.69 -8.97
CA PHE A 130 1.08 -7.41 -9.39
C PHE A 130 1.49 -7.07 -10.83
N GLN A 131 0.58 -6.39 -11.51
CA GLN A 131 0.78 -5.90 -12.86
C GLN A 131 0.02 -4.59 -13.03
N ILE A 132 0.54 -3.69 -13.86
CA ILE A 132 -0.21 -2.51 -14.28
C ILE A 132 -1.22 -2.93 -15.33
N ASP A 133 -2.42 -2.33 -15.31
CA ASP A 133 -3.40 -2.52 -16.37
C ASP A 133 -2.75 -2.23 -17.73
N PRO A 134 -2.65 -3.23 -18.64
CA PRO A 134 -1.97 -3.07 -19.91
C PRO A 134 -2.55 -1.94 -20.78
N LEU A 135 -3.85 -1.69 -20.65
CA LEU A 135 -4.55 -0.64 -21.41
C LEU A 135 -4.23 0.77 -20.89
N ARG A 136 -3.65 0.86 -19.69
CA ARG A 136 -3.40 2.11 -18.97
C ARG A 136 -1.95 2.25 -18.50
N ALA A 137 -1.05 1.45 -19.02
CA ALA A 137 0.37 1.40 -18.57
C ALA A 137 1.07 2.76 -18.72
N THR A 138 0.71 3.56 -19.71
CA THR A 138 1.26 4.91 -19.93
C THR A 138 0.93 5.90 -18.82
N ALA A 139 -0.14 5.67 -18.06
CA ALA A 139 -0.54 6.54 -16.94
C ALA A 139 0.48 6.56 -15.78
N VAL A 140 1.36 5.56 -15.71
CA VAL A 140 2.39 5.42 -14.65
C VAL A 140 3.68 6.14 -15.01
N LYS A 141 3.97 6.27 -16.33
CA LYS A 141 5.27 6.74 -16.82
C LYS A 141 5.58 8.16 -16.37
N GLY A 142 6.72 8.34 -15.71
CA GLY A 142 7.21 9.63 -15.23
C GLY A 142 6.47 10.19 -14.01
N ARG A 143 5.50 9.47 -13.44
CA ARG A 143 4.67 9.95 -12.32
C ARG A 143 5.31 9.68 -10.96
N ARG A 144 4.97 10.52 -10.01
CA ARG A 144 5.15 10.25 -8.58
C ARG A 144 3.95 9.46 -8.07
N ILE A 145 4.20 8.45 -7.26
CA ILE A 145 3.14 7.56 -6.78
C ILE A 145 3.23 7.43 -5.27
N VAL A 146 2.10 7.63 -4.60
CA VAL A 146 1.92 7.21 -3.20
C VAL A 146 1.20 5.86 -3.21
N LEU A 147 1.91 4.82 -2.77
CA LEU A 147 1.39 3.44 -2.70
C LEU A 147 0.93 3.13 -1.28
N ILE A 148 -0.36 2.84 -1.11
CA ILE A 148 -0.99 2.65 0.20
C ILE A 148 -1.19 1.17 0.52
N ASP A 149 -0.81 0.76 1.73
CA ASP A 149 -1.20 -0.54 2.31
C ASP A 149 -1.60 -0.36 3.77
N ASP A 150 -2.23 -1.35 4.37
CA ASP A 150 -2.64 -1.30 5.76
C ASP A 150 -1.50 -1.72 6.71
N VAL A 151 -0.83 -2.85 6.46
CA VAL A 151 0.23 -3.37 7.33
C VAL A 151 1.42 -3.88 6.53
N MET A 152 2.59 -3.34 6.84
CA MET A 152 3.85 -3.84 6.33
C MET A 152 4.50 -4.79 7.34
N THR A 153 4.49 -6.09 7.06
CA THR A 153 5.24 -7.08 7.83
C THR A 153 6.64 -7.28 7.24
N SER A 154 6.78 -8.10 6.22
CA SER A 154 8.04 -8.28 5.47
C SER A 154 8.24 -7.26 4.36
N GLY A 155 7.24 -6.45 4.04
CA GLY A 155 7.24 -5.55 2.89
C GLY A 155 6.98 -6.24 1.54
N ALA A 156 6.81 -7.56 1.53
CA ALA A 156 6.74 -8.33 0.28
C ALA A 156 5.67 -7.82 -0.71
N SER A 157 4.45 -7.53 -0.25
CA SER A 157 3.38 -7.00 -1.11
C SER A 157 3.74 -5.62 -1.64
N LEU A 158 4.17 -4.73 -0.75
CA LEU A 158 4.48 -3.34 -1.08
C LEU A 158 5.67 -3.26 -2.07
N PHE A 159 6.72 -4.05 -1.85
CA PHE A 159 7.89 -4.09 -2.72
C PHE A 159 7.55 -4.67 -4.10
N THR A 160 6.83 -5.80 -4.16
CA THR A 160 6.46 -6.38 -5.46
C THR A 160 5.50 -5.49 -6.25
N ALA A 161 4.60 -4.77 -5.58
CA ALA A 161 3.76 -3.75 -6.20
C ALA A 161 4.61 -2.59 -6.74
N ALA A 162 5.58 -2.11 -5.97
CA ALA A 162 6.51 -1.07 -6.40
C ALA A 162 7.41 -1.51 -7.56
N GLU A 163 7.85 -2.77 -7.60
CA GLU A 163 8.59 -3.34 -8.75
C GLU A 163 7.76 -3.25 -10.04
N ALA A 164 6.47 -3.59 -9.98
CA ALA A 164 5.58 -3.48 -11.14
C ALA A 164 5.42 -2.02 -11.61
N LEU A 165 5.30 -1.07 -10.68
CA LEU A 165 5.23 0.35 -10.96
C LEU A 165 6.54 0.89 -11.56
N ARG A 166 7.69 0.49 -11.03
CA ARG A 166 9.01 0.84 -11.59
C ARG A 166 9.18 0.30 -13.01
N ALA A 167 8.81 -0.94 -13.24
CA ALA A 167 8.86 -1.54 -14.59
C ALA A 167 7.97 -0.79 -15.59
N ALA A 168 6.87 -0.17 -15.15
CA ALA A 168 6.01 0.69 -15.95
C ALA A 168 6.52 2.15 -16.07
N GLY A 169 7.66 2.48 -15.44
CA GLY A 169 8.32 3.78 -15.58
C GLY A 169 7.92 4.83 -14.54
N ALA A 170 7.44 4.44 -13.36
CA ALA A 170 7.21 5.37 -12.26
C ALA A 170 8.50 6.09 -11.88
N ALA A 171 8.46 7.42 -11.75
CA ALA A 171 9.62 8.25 -11.43
C ALA A 171 9.96 8.20 -9.94
N HIS A 172 8.94 8.18 -9.08
CA HIS A 172 9.12 8.18 -7.62
C HIS A 172 8.00 7.40 -6.95
N ILE A 173 8.32 6.55 -5.98
CA ILE A 173 7.32 5.73 -5.27
C ILE A 173 7.54 5.87 -3.76
N THR A 174 6.55 6.44 -3.08
CA THR A 174 6.49 6.48 -1.62
C THR A 174 5.47 5.46 -1.11
N GLY A 175 5.91 4.49 -0.31
CA GLY A 175 5.00 3.59 0.39
C GLY A 175 4.47 4.26 1.67
N VAL A 176 3.16 4.21 1.89
CA VAL A 176 2.52 4.68 3.11
C VAL A 176 1.71 3.54 3.70
N VAL A 177 1.99 3.16 4.93
CA VAL A 177 1.33 2.04 5.63
C VAL A 177 0.84 2.49 7.00
N LEU A 178 -0.32 2.00 7.42
CA LEU A 178 -0.87 2.34 8.73
C LEU A 178 0.04 1.82 9.85
N ALA A 179 0.51 0.58 9.72
CA ALA A 179 1.40 -0.01 10.71
C ALA A 179 2.50 -0.86 10.06
N ARG A 180 3.65 -0.96 10.72
CA ARG A 180 4.71 -1.90 10.35
C ARG A 180 5.10 -2.79 11.52
N THR A 181 5.52 -4.01 11.25
CA THR A 181 6.15 -4.86 12.27
C THR A 181 7.48 -4.22 12.67
N PRO A 182 7.77 -4.06 13.97
CA PRO A 182 9.09 -3.61 14.44
C PRO A 182 10.22 -4.48 13.89
N LEU A 183 11.37 -3.86 13.65
CA LEU A 183 12.58 -4.54 13.17
C LEU A 183 13.21 -5.40 14.25
#